data_0bbe369644f21b9f6f7b46b9506b3ebd
#
_entry.id   0bbe369644f21b9f6f7b46b9506b3ebd
#
_cell.length_a   1.000
_cell.length_b   1.000
_cell.length_c   1.000
_cell.angle_alpha   90.00
_cell.angle_beta   90.00
_cell.angle_gamma   90.00
#
_symmetry.space_group_name_H-M   'P 1'
#
loop_
_entity.id
_entity.type
_entity.pdbx_description
1 polymer ?
#
loop_
_entity_poly.entity_id
_entity_poly.type
_entity_poly.pdbx_seq_one_letter_code
_entity_poly.pdbx_strand_id
1 'polypeptide(L)'
;MGKSTMFNRLTRSRDAIVANYEGLTRDRKYGEGTFDERRFMVIDTGGITGEEAGIDSAMLEQSQQAIKEADAVLFMVSSRDGVTSGDFAIAQSLRSDGKKVYLVANKIDGMDPDVVASQFYELGLGEVFATTATHGRGVKTLMETVFDDLPEAEPAPIATSTGIKIAIVGRPNVGKSTLVNRMLGEERVVVYDLPGTTRDSVYIQYERFDKPYTIIDTAGVRRRKSVSETVEKFSIVKTLQAIDDANVVILVMDASEGLVDQDLHLLGTIIDAGRALVVALNKWDGLDDGHKQYVKKELERRLQFVDFADIHFISALHGTGVGHLYKSIELAYHSATDKLSTSFLTQVLQDAVNEHQPPLINGRRIKLRYAHAGGSNPPIIIIHGNQTAKVPAHYTRYLEKTFRSALQLRGTPVRVEFKSGDNPFSERKKTNLSAPSARVRRSPRKGS
;
A
#
# COMPACT_ATOMS: atom_id res chain seq x y z
N MET A 1 11.00 -23.37 3.53
CA MET A 1 10.55 -22.99 2.17
C MET A 1 11.03 -21.60 1.70
N GLY A 2 10.94 -20.53 2.48
CA GLY A 2 11.42 -19.17 2.10
C GLY A 2 10.35 -18.26 1.49
N LYS A 3 9.07 -18.47 1.78
CA LYS A 3 7.93 -17.66 1.32
C LYS A 3 8.11 -16.18 1.61
N SER A 4 8.36 -15.81 2.86
CA SER A 4 8.54 -14.40 3.24
C SER A 4 9.76 -13.74 2.58
N THR A 5 10.81 -14.52 2.25
CA THR A 5 11.97 -14.01 1.48
C THR A 5 11.56 -13.70 0.04
N MET A 6 10.76 -14.58 -0.58
CA MET A 6 10.22 -14.37 -1.93
C MET A 6 9.26 -13.19 -1.93
N PHE A 7 8.34 -13.12 -0.98
CA PHE A 7 7.43 -11.98 -0.79
C PHE A 7 8.20 -10.65 -0.72
N ASN A 8 9.17 -10.56 0.19
CA ASN A 8 10.00 -9.35 0.33
C ASN A 8 10.79 -9.01 -0.94
N ARG A 9 11.12 -9.99 -1.75
CA ARG A 9 11.82 -9.76 -3.02
C ARG A 9 10.88 -9.24 -4.09
N LEU A 10 9.71 -9.79 -4.21
CA LEU A 10 8.70 -9.40 -5.19
C LEU A 10 8.11 -8.02 -4.90
N THR A 11 8.05 -7.64 -3.61
CA THR A 11 7.50 -6.36 -3.15
C THR A 11 8.57 -5.28 -2.91
N ARG A 12 9.81 -5.47 -3.36
CA ARG A 12 10.93 -4.52 -3.19
C ARG A 12 10.87 -3.30 -4.12
N SER A 13 9.73 -2.77 -4.45
CA SER A 13 9.63 -1.42 -5.01
C SER A 13 9.75 -0.39 -3.88
N ARG A 14 10.36 0.79 -4.16
CA ARG A 14 10.52 1.88 -3.17
C ARG A 14 9.18 2.40 -2.60
N ASP A 15 8.09 2.08 -3.28
CA ASP A 15 6.74 2.56 -3.02
C ASP A 15 5.78 1.41 -2.64
N ALA A 16 6.28 0.21 -2.33
CA ALA A 16 5.44 -0.93 -2.00
C ALA A 16 4.75 -0.75 -0.66
N ILE A 17 3.43 -0.73 -0.69
CA ILE A 17 2.58 -0.79 0.51
C ILE A 17 2.61 -2.24 1.00
N VAL A 18 3.31 -2.50 2.10
CA VAL A 18 3.24 -3.78 2.80
C VAL A 18 2.28 -3.62 3.96
N ALA A 19 1.08 -4.15 3.83
CA ALA A 19 0.09 -4.12 4.89
C ALA A 19 0.04 -5.48 5.62
N ASN A 20 0.30 -5.45 6.93
CA ASN A 20 0.02 -6.55 7.82
C ASN A 20 -1.41 -6.38 8.36
N TYR A 21 -2.33 -7.22 7.93
CA TYR A 21 -3.70 -7.19 8.43
C TYR A 21 -3.84 -8.14 9.63
N GLU A 22 -3.29 -7.74 10.79
CA GLU A 22 -3.57 -8.42 12.05
C GLU A 22 -5.02 -8.13 12.45
N GLY A 23 -5.81 -9.16 12.63
CA GLY A 23 -7.21 -9.04 13.11
C GLY A 23 -8.30 -9.35 12.07
N LEU A 24 -8.11 -9.15 10.76
CA LEU A 24 -8.98 -9.68 9.70
C LEU A 24 -8.52 -11.07 9.25
N THR A 25 -7.20 -11.28 9.29
CA THR A 25 -6.57 -12.58 9.03
C THR A 25 -5.28 -12.61 9.85
N ARG A 26 -5.17 -13.50 10.79
CA ARG A 26 -4.06 -13.55 11.78
C ARG A 26 -2.66 -13.62 11.17
N ASP A 27 -2.49 -13.98 9.87
CA ASP A 27 -1.17 -14.32 9.29
C ASP A 27 -0.98 -13.99 7.82
N ARG A 28 -1.77 -13.07 7.20
CA ARG A 28 -1.57 -12.71 5.78
C ARG A 28 -0.89 -11.36 5.62
N LYS A 29 0.13 -11.34 4.76
CA LYS A 29 0.78 -10.11 4.30
C LYS A 29 0.38 -9.85 2.86
N TYR A 30 0.00 -8.62 2.59
CA TYR A 30 -0.26 -8.13 1.24
C TYR A 30 0.85 -7.14 0.88
N GLY A 31 1.35 -7.19 -0.34
CA GLY A 31 2.38 -6.29 -0.79
C GLY A 31 2.27 -6.03 -2.29
N GLU A 32 2.46 -4.79 -2.69
CA GLU A 32 2.49 -4.41 -4.08
C GLU A 32 3.89 -4.63 -4.67
N GLY A 33 3.97 -5.15 -5.87
CA GLY A 33 5.18 -5.29 -6.66
C GLY A 33 5.01 -4.69 -8.05
N THR A 34 6.15 -4.45 -8.73
CA THR A 34 6.16 -4.00 -10.12
C THR A 34 7.14 -4.88 -10.90
N PHE A 35 6.70 -5.37 -12.06
CA PHE A 35 7.51 -6.13 -12.98
C PHE A 35 7.24 -5.64 -14.41
N ASP A 36 8.26 -5.16 -15.10
CA ASP A 36 8.19 -4.57 -16.46
C ASP A 36 6.99 -3.59 -16.62
N GLU A 37 6.91 -2.60 -15.71
CA GLU A 37 5.86 -1.58 -15.63
C GLU A 37 4.45 -2.09 -15.24
N ARG A 38 4.24 -3.41 -15.16
CA ARG A 38 2.98 -4.01 -14.73
C ARG A 38 2.96 -4.10 -13.21
N ARG A 39 1.93 -3.54 -12.58
CA ARG A 39 1.71 -3.64 -11.13
C ARG A 39 1.01 -4.95 -10.79
N PHE A 40 1.38 -5.54 -9.68
CA PHE A 40 0.74 -6.75 -9.16
C PHE A 40 0.75 -6.76 -7.64
N MET A 41 -0.16 -7.55 -7.08
CA MET A 41 -0.26 -7.73 -5.64
C MET A 41 0.19 -9.13 -5.26
N VAL A 42 1.05 -9.21 -4.26
CA VAL A 42 1.51 -10.48 -3.68
C VAL A 42 0.77 -10.71 -2.37
N ILE A 43 0.27 -11.93 -2.19
CA ILE A 43 -0.38 -12.36 -0.95
C ILE A 43 0.51 -13.45 -0.32
N ASP A 44 1.09 -13.20 0.85
CA ASP A 44 1.77 -14.26 1.63
C ASP A 44 0.72 -14.97 2.49
N THR A 45 0.44 -16.22 2.15
CA THR A 45 -0.60 -17.03 2.83
C THR A 45 -0.16 -17.60 4.17
N GLY A 46 1.01 -17.22 4.72
CA GLY A 46 1.53 -17.84 5.94
C GLY A 46 1.91 -19.30 5.75
N GLY A 47 2.29 -20.00 6.81
CA GLY A 47 2.69 -21.41 6.70
C GLY A 47 1.49 -22.37 6.65
N ILE A 48 1.04 -22.80 5.46
CA ILE A 48 0.25 -24.03 5.35
C ILE A 48 1.24 -25.21 5.57
N THR A 49 1.63 -25.45 6.80
CA THR A 49 2.43 -26.62 7.14
C THR A 49 1.52 -27.60 7.86
N GLY A 50 1.21 -28.72 7.20
CA GLY A 50 0.33 -29.78 7.71
C GLY A 50 0.93 -30.64 8.84
N GLU A 51 1.83 -30.12 9.67
CA GLU A 51 2.56 -30.92 10.67
C GLU A 51 2.20 -30.64 12.14
N GLU A 52 1.31 -29.67 12.44
CA GLU A 52 0.83 -29.50 13.82
C GLU A 52 -0.63 -29.94 13.92
N ALA A 53 -0.83 -31.04 14.65
CA ALA A 53 -2.14 -31.49 15.07
C ALA A 53 -2.83 -30.38 15.90
N GLY A 54 -3.73 -29.61 15.26
CA GLY A 54 -4.41 -28.49 15.90
C GLY A 54 -4.56 -27.25 15.01
N ILE A 55 -4.36 -27.38 13.69
CA ILE A 55 -4.59 -26.26 12.75
C ILE A 55 -6.07 -25.89 12.80
N ASP A 56 -6.36 -24.71 13.31
CA ASP A 56 -7.68 -24.11 13.26
C ASP A 56 -8.24 -24.16 11.83
N SER A 57 -9.42 -24.74 11.67
CA SER A 57 -10.15 -24.77 10.39
C SER A 57 -10.25 -23.40 9.73
N ALA A 58 -10.20 -22.34 10.52
CA ALA A 58 -10.15 -20.95 10.10
C ALA A 58 -8.88 -20.60 9.30
N MET A 59 -7.70 -21.15 9.61
CA MET A 59 -6.47 -20.89 8.82
C MET A 59 -6.52 -21.56 7.45
N LEU A 60 -7.12 -22.74 7.37
CA LEU A 60 -7.29 -23.45 6.10
C LEU A 60 -8.28 -22.71 5.18
N GLU A 61 -9.42 -22.30 5.73
CA GLU A 61 -10.43 -21.52 4.99
C GLU A 61 -9.86 -20.19 4.48
N GLN A 62 -9.04 -19.54 5.28
CA GLN A 62 -8.41 -18.28 4.89
C GLN A 62 -7.42 -18.46 3.74
N SER A 63 -6.58 -19.48 3.79
CA SER A 63 -5.63 -19.78 2.70
C SER A 63 -6.36 -20.13 1.40
N GLN A 64 -7.45 -20.90 1.48
CA GLN A 64 -8.31 -21.21 0.35
C GLN A 64 -8.96 -19.95 -0.23
N GLN A 65 -9.34 -18.98 0.61
CA GLN A 65 -9.89 -17.71 0.14
C GLN A 65 -8.84 -16.90 -0.64
N ALA A 66 -7.58 -16.83 -0.17
CA ALA A 66 -6.51 -16.16 -0.90
C ALA A 66 -6.23 -16.81 -2.27
N ILE A 67 -6.22 -18.15 -2.32
CA ILE A 67 -6.06 -18.91 -3.57
C ILE A 67 -7.22 -18.59 -4.53
N LYS A 68 -8.45 -18.49 -4.04
CA LYS A 68 -9.62 -18.13 -4.87
C LYS A 68 -9.54 -16.70 -5.43
N GLU A 69 -8.98 -15.77 -4.67
CA GLU A 69 -8.82 -14.36 -5.08
C GLU A 69 -7.63 -14.15 -6.02
N ALA A 70 -6.61 -15.01 -5.98
CA ALA A 70 -5.41 -14.90 -6.81
C ALA A 70 -5.68 -15.27 -8.28
N ASP A 71 -5.03 -14.57 -9.21
CA ASP A 71 -4.99 -14.92 -10.64
C ASP A 71 -3.99 -16.03 -10.91
N ALA A 72 -2.91 -16.08 -10.14
CA ALA A 72 -1.87 -17.11 -10.20
C ALA A 72 -1.40 -17.51 -8.79
N VAL A 73 -0.97 -18.74 -8.63
CA VAL A 73 -0.46 -19.29 -7.36
C VAL A 73 0.98 -19.72 -7.53
N LEU A 74 1.88 -19.18 -6.70
CA LEU A 74 3.26 -19.65 -6.61
C LEU A 74 3.35 -20.69 -5.48
N PHE A 75 3.38 -21.97 -5.83
CA PHE A 75 3.54 -23.04 -4.87
C PHE A 75 5.02 -23.28 -4.56
N MET A 76 5.47 -22.84 -3.40
CA MET A 76 6.88 -22.90 -3.01
C MET A 76 7.22 -24.14 -2.22
N VAL A 77 8.23 -24.89 -2.70
CA VAL A 77 8.82 -26.05 -2.04
C VAL A 77 10.31 -25.80 -1.72
N SER A 78 10.88 -26.59 -0.83
CA SER A 78 12.29 -26.44 -0.46
C SER A 78 13.15 -27.51 -1.15
N SER A 79 14.10 -27.09 -1.96
CA SER A 79 15.02 -28.02 -2.66
C SER A 79 15.92 -28.79 -1.70
N ARG A 80 16.13 -28.29 -0.47
CA ARG A 80 16.97 -28.96 0.52
C ARG A 80 16.25 -30.09 1.25
N ASP A 81 14.92 -29.95 1.40
CA ASP A 81 14.11 -30.89 2.17
C ASP A 81 13.54 -32.01 1.29
N GLY A 82 13.61 -31.84 -0.07
CA GLY A 82 12.99 -32.72 -1.04
C GLY A 82 11.46 -32.63 -1.00
N VAL A 83 10.80 -33.58 -1.68
CA VAL A 83 9.33 -33.65 -1.70
C VAL A 83 8.83 -34.28 -0.41
N THR A 84 7.84 -33.65 0.19
CA THR A 84 7.22 -34.09 1.45
C THR A 84 5.77 -34.56 1.23
N SER A 85 5.22 -35.35 2.16
CA SER A 85 3.80 -35.74 2.14
C SER A 85 2.86 -34.53 2.18
N GLY A 86 3.26 -33.47 2.87
CA GLY A 86 2.52 -32.19 2.89
C GLY A 86 2.47 -31.52 1.51
N ASP A 87 3.55 -31.59 0.75
CA ASP A 87 3.60 -31.03 -0.60
C ASP A 87 2.64 -31.76 -1.55
N PHE A 88 2.52 -33.09 -1.43
CA PHE A 88 1.55 -33.87 -2.21
C PHE A 88 0.10 -33.47 -1.87
N ALA A 89 -0.24 -33.32 -0.60
CA ALA A 89 -1.58 -32.92 -0.17
C ALA A 89 -1.97 -31.55 -0.71
N ILE A 90 -1.04 -30.57 -0.63
CA ILE A 90 -1.25 -29.21 -1.16
C ILE A 90 -1.35 -29.26 -2.69
N ALA A 91 -0.46 -29.98 -3.38
CA ALA A 91 -0.49 -30.12 -4.84
C ALA A 91 -1.81 -30.71 -5.32
N GLN A 92 -2.36 -31.70 -4.61
CA GLN A 92 -3.66 -32.29 -4.92
C GLN A 92 -4.80 -31.28 -4.76
N SER A 93 -4.80 -30.48 -3.69
CA SER A 93 -5.78 -29.42 -3.48
C SER A 93 -5.71 -28.35 -4.58
N LEU A 94 -4.52 -27.87 -4.92
CA LEU A 94 -4.32 -26.86 -5.94
C LEU A 94 -4.78 -27.29 -7.33
N ARG A 95 -4.60 -28.57 -7.67
CA ARG A 95 -5.12 -29.14 -8.94
C ARG A 95 -6.64 -29.12 -9.03
N SER A 96 -7.33 -29.30 -7.90
CA SER A 96 -8.81 -29.29 -7.87
C SER A 96 -9.40 -27.88 -8.00
N ASP A 97 -8.65 -26.85 -7.62
CA ASP A 97 -9.14 -25.44 -7.63
C ASP A 97 -9.14 -24.80 -9.02
N GLY A 98 -8.52 -25.44 -10.04
CA GLY A 98 -8.50 -24.97 -11.43
C GLY A 98 -7.75 -23.65 -11.66
N LYS A 99 -6.92 -23.24 -10.71
CA LYS A 99 -6.09 -22.04 -10.78
C LYS A 99 -4.77 -22.33 -11.50
N LYS A 100 -4.18 -21.31 -12.13
CA LYS A 100 -2.83 -21.40 -12.68
C LYS A 100 -1.82 -21.50 -11.53
N VAL A 101 -1.11 -22.61 -11.47
CA VAL A 101 -0.12 -22.90 -10.40
C VAL A 101 1.27 -23.00 -11.01
N TYR A 102 2.23 -22.30 -10.41
CA TYR A 102 3.65 -22.37 -10.75
C TYR A 102 4.40 -23.02 -9.59
N LEU A 103 5.02 -24.15 -9.85
CA LEU A 103 5.79 -24.89 -8.85
C LEU A 103 7.20 -24.28 -8.74
N VAL A 104 7.54 -23.78 -7.56
CA VAL A 104 8.78 -23.03 -7.31
C VAL A 104 9.66 -23.80 -6.33
N ALA A 105 10.69 -24.46 -6.82
CA ALA A 105 11.73 -25.10 -6.01
C ALA A 105 12.76 -24.05 -5.56
N ASN A 106 12.70 -23.66 -4.29
CA ASN A 106 13.54 -22.59 -3.72
C ASN A 106 14.74 -23.14 -2.94
N LYS A 107 15.76 -22.32 -2.71
CA LYS A 107 17.01 -22.64 -2.02
C LYS A 107 17.94 -23.58 -2.80
N ILE A 108 18.05 -23.39 -4.11
CA ILE A 108 18.93 -24.19 -5.00
C ILE A 108 20.41 -23.77 -4.93
N ASP A 109 20.82 -23.10 -3.84
CA ASP A 109 22.19 -22.63 -3.69
C ASP A 109 23.19 -23.79 -3.79
N GLY A 110 24.06 -23.75 -4.80
CA GLY A 110 25.09 -24.78 -5.05
C GLY A 110 24.56 -26.06 -5.72
N MET A 111 23.28 -26.11 -6.13
CA MET A 111 22.67 -27.27 -6.80
C MET A 111 22.50 -26.98 -8.29
N ASP A 112 22.46 -28.06 -9.09
CA ASP A 112 22.09 -28.00 -10.49
C ASP A 112 20.57 -27.81 -10.62
N PRO A 113 20.09 -26.76 -11.30
CA PRO A 113 18.66 -26.47 -11.44
C PRO A 113 17.85 -27.62 -12.07
N ASP A 114 18.42 -28.30 -13.07
CA ASP A 114 17.72 -29.36 -13.82
C ASP A 114 17.57 -30.63 -12.96
N VAL A 115 18.59 -30.93 -12.16
CA VAL A 115 18.56 -32.06 -11.21
C VAL A 115 17.54 -31.78 -10.11
N VAL A 116 17.49 -30.56 -9.60
CA VAL A 116 16.50 -30.17 -8.61
C VAL A 116 15.09 -30.23 -9.17
N ALA A 117 14.87 -29.68 -10.37
CA ALA A 117 13.55 -29.68 -11.00
C ALA A 117 13.01 -31.10 -11.19
N SER A 118 13.87 -32.05 -11.57
CA SER A 118 13.47 -33.45 -11.81
C SER A 118 12.81 -34.12 -10.59
N GLN A 119 13.21 -33.75 -9.37
CA GLN A 119 12.68 -34.31 -8.13
C GLN A 119 11.24 -33.89 -7.84
N PHE A 120 10.80 -32.75 -8.38
CA PHE A 120 9.49 -32.17 -8.07
C PHE A 120 8.44 -32.41 -9.15
N TYR A 121 8.80 -33.02 -10.30
CA TYR A 121 7.82 -33.36 -11.35
C TYR A 121 6.74 -34.34 -10.87
N GLU A 122 7.04 -35.16 -9.87
CA GLU A 122 6.08 -36.11 -9.31
C GLU A 122 4.86 -35.44 -8.63
N LEU A 123 4.96 -34.13 -8.29
CA LEU A 123 3.83 -33.35 -7.78
C LEU A 123 2.77 -33.06 -8.87
N GLY A 124 3.09 -33.27 -10.16
CA GLY A 124 2.14 -33.17 -11.27
C GLY A 124 1.54 -31.78 -11.47
N LEU A 125 2.33 -30.71 -11.22
CA LEU A 125 1.93 -29.32 -11.39
C LEU A 125 2.59 -28.64 -12.63
N GLY A 126 3.22 -29.43 -13.51
CA GLY A 126 3.87 -28.91 -14.72
C GLY A 126 5.33 -28.50 -14.50
N GLU A 127 5.74 -27.39 -15.12
CA GLU A 127 7.11 -26.89 -15.08
C GLU A 127 7.55 -26.51 -13.65
N VAL A 128 8.81 -26.82 -13.33
CA VAL A 128 9.40 -26.54 -12.01
C VAL A 128 10.41 -25.41 -12.13
N PHE A 129 10.14 -24.28 -11.46
CA PHE A 129 10.99 -23.10 -11.45
C PHE A 129 12.02 -23.19 -10.31
N ALA A 130 13.27 -23.43 -10.67
CA ALA A 130 14.37 -23.50 -9.72
C ALA A 130 14.84 -22.09 -9.34
N THR A 131 14.72 -21.71 -8.04
CA THR A 131 14.99 -20.35 -7.60
C THR A 131 15.86 -20.28 -6.35
N THR A 132 16.53 -19.13 -6.17
CA THR A 132 17.12 -18.71 -4.90
C THR A 132 16.56 -17.35 -4.54
N ALA A 133 15.51 -17.32 -3.73
CA ALA A 133 14.82 -16.08 -3.34
C ALA A 133 15.76 -15.06 -2.67
N THR A 134 16.77 -15.52 -1.90
CA THR A 134 17.74 -14.65 -1.24
C THR A 134 18.60 -13.86 -2.24
N HIS A 135 19.06 -14.49 -3.29
CA HIS A 135 19.93 -13.89 -4.31
C HIS A 135 19.18 -13.45 -5.58
N GLY A 136 17.94 -13.85 -5.75
CA GLY A 136 17.09 -13.50 -6.89
C GLY A 136 17.35 -14.34 -8.15
N ARG A 137 18.15 -15.42 -8.06
CA ARG A 137 18.38 -16.32 -9.19
C ARG A 137 17.08 -17.02 -9.56
N GLY A 138 16.75 -17.08 -10.85
CA GLY A 138 15.55 -17.74 -11.39
C GLY A 138 14.23 -16.97 -11.14
N VAL A 139 14.23 -15.93 -10.29
CA VAL A 139 13.00 -15.18 -9.99
C VAL A 139 12.51 -14.35 -11.18
N LYS A 140 13.43 -13.79 -11.98
CA LYS A 140 13.06 -13.01 -13.15
C LYS A 140 12.35 -13.90 -14.19
N THR A 141 12.92 -15.04 -14.53
CA THR A 141 12.34 -16.01 -15.48
C THR A 141 10.97 -16.52 -14.99
N LEU A 142 10.84 -16.83 -13.68
CA LEU A 142 9.55 -17.18 -13.09
C LEU A 142 8.51 -16.09 -13.36
N MET A 143 8.85 -14.83 -13.07
CA MET A 143 7.90 -13.72 -13.24
C MET A 143 7.60 -13.43 -14.72
N GLU A 144 8.57 -13.55 -15.64
CA GLU A 144 8.35 -13.48 -17.07
C GLU A 144 7.29 -14.50 -17.49
N THR A 145 7.46 -15.77 -17.12
CA THR A 145 6.49 -16.83 -17.45
C THR A 145 5.11 -16.57 -16.82
N VAL A 146 5.07 -16.12 -15.57
CA VAL A 146 3.80 -15.78 -14.91
C VAL A 146 3.06 -14.69 -15.66
N PHE A 147 3.76 -13.62 -16.07
CA PHE A 147 3.13 -12.50 -16.77
C PHE A 147 2.82 -12.77 -18.25
N ASP A 148 3.56 -13.66 -18.90
CA ASP A 148 3.25 -14.11 -20.26
C ASP A 148 1.98 -14.97 -20.31
N ASP A 149 1.75 -15.74 -19.27
CA ASP A 149 0.58 -16.60 -19.12
C ASP A 149 -0.68 -15.88 -18.62
N LEU A 150 -0.50 -14.76 -17.90
CA LEU A 150 -1.62 -13.95 -17.45
C LEU A 150 -2.08 -13.02 -18.58
N PRO A 151 -3.39 -12.89 -18.79
CA PRO A 151 -3.89 -11.93 -19.77
C PRO A 151 -3.31 -10.55 -19.47
N GLU A 152 -2.89 -9.86 -20.52
CA GLU A 152 -2.57 -8.45 -20.39
C GLU A 152 -3.77 -7.79 -19.68
N ALA A 153 -3.51 -7.09 -18.58
CA ALA A 153 -4.53 -6.26 -17.99
C ALA A 153 -5.00 -5.36 -19.14
N GLU A 154 -6.22 -5.58 -19.63
CA GLU A 154 -6.81 -4.61 -20.55
C GLU A 154 -6.55 -3.26 -19.90
N PRO A 155 -5.93 -2.30 -20.62
CA PRO A 155 -5.76 -0.96 -20.09
C PRO A 155 -7.15 -0.58 -19.59
N ALA A 156 -7.28 -0.40 -18.27
CA ALA A 156 -8.56 -0.02 -17.69
C ALA A 156 -9.07 1.06 -18.60
N PRO A 157 -10.25 0.89 -19.24
CA PRO A 157 -10.70 1.87 -20.18
C PRO A 157 -10.43 3.17 -19.48
N ILE A 158 -9.69 4.08 -20.15
CA ILE A 158 -9.49 5.44 -19.68
C ILE A 158 -10.92 6.00 -19.73
N ALA A 159 -11.75 5.51 -18.83
CA ALA A 159 -12.91 6.22 -18.40
C ALA A 159 -12.26 7.50 -17.92
N THR A 160 -12.35 8.53 -18.74
CA THR A 160 -12.06 9.89 -18.34
C THR A 160 -12.94 10.10 -17.13
N SER A 161 -12.47 9.59 -15.98
CA SER A 161 -13.18 9.70 -14.71
C SER A 161 -13.15 11.19 -14.41
N THR A 162 -14.22 11.84 -14.82
CA THR A 162 -14.42 13.24 -14.59
C THR A 162 -14.67 13.42 -13.10
N GLY A 163 -13.91 14.28 -12.47
CA GLY A 163 -14.15 14.66 -11.08
C GLY A 163 -13.36 13.91 -10.01
N ILE A 164 -13.80 14.08 -8.78
CA ILE A 164 -13.13 13.54 -7.59
C ILE A 164 -13.43 12.05 -7.47
N LYS A 165 -12.36 11.22 -7.44
CA LYS A 165 -12.48 9.78 -7.19
C LYS A 165 -12.56 9.51 -5.69
N ILE A 166 -13.64 8.85 -5.28
CA ILE A 166 -13.95 8.57 -3.87
C ILE A 166 -13.99 7.05 -3.66
N ALA A 167 -13.12 6.50 -2.81
CA ALA A 167 -13.28 5.13 -2.32
C ALA A 167 -14.02 5.14 -0.98
N ILE A 168 -14.97 4.20 -0.81
CA ILE A 168 -15.69 4.01 0.44
C ILE A 168 -15.23 2.67 1.04
N VAL A 169 -14.48 2.75 2.12
CA VAL A 169 -13.86 1.59 2.77
C VAL A 169 -14.27 1.44 4.22
N GLY A 170 -14.13 0.26 4.78
CA GLY A 170 -14.49 -0.05 6.15
C GLY A 170 -14.78 -1.55 6.29
N ARG A 171 -14.96 -2.01 7.51
CA ARG A 171 -15.28 -3.42 7.81
C ARG A 171 -16.62 -3.87 7.19
N PRO A 172 -16.87 -5.17 7.09
CA PRO A 172 -18.21 -5.67 6.75
C PRO A 172 -19.29 -5.10 7.70
N ASN A 173 -20.49 -4.89 7.19
CA ASN A 173 -21.68 -4.48 7.96
C ASN A 173 -21.63 -3.09 8.65
N VAL A 174 -20.59 -2.28 8.46
CA VAL A 174 -20.54 -0.89 8.97
C VAL A 174 -21.48 0.07 8.24
N GLY A 175 -22.09 -0.37 7.11
CA GLY A 175 -23.07 0.39 6.34
C GLY A 175 -22.50 1.09 5.09
N LYS A 176 -21.41 0.60 4.51
CA LYS A 176 -20.82 1.14 3.26
C LYS A 176 -21.83 1.18 2.12
N SER A 177 -22.46 0.06 1.81
CA SER A 177 -23.46 -0.04 0.72
C SER A 177 -24.66 0.87 0.98
N THR A 178 -25.08 1.02 2.24
CA THR A 178 -26.15 1.96 2.62
C THR A 178 -25.71 3.40 2.38
N LEU A 179 -24.47 3.75 2.71
CA LEU A 179 -23.91 5.09 2.46
C LEU A 179 -23.81 5.37 0.95
N VAL A 180 -23.28 4.43 0.15
CA VAL A 180 -23.23 4.57 -1.32
C VAL A 180 -24.61 4.80 -1.90
N ASN A 181 -25.59 3.96 -1.53
CA ASN A 181 -26.97 4.12 -2.01
C ASN A 181 -27.57 5.47 -1.57
N ARG A 182 -27.25 5.95 -0.38
CA ARG A 182 -27.72 7.25 0.10
C ARG A 182 -27.08 8.40 -0.68
N MET A 183 -25.76 8.33 -0.94
CA MET A 183 -25.06 9.34 -1.73
C MET A 183 -25.56 9.42 -3.18
N LEU A 184 -25.87 8.27 -3.78
CA LEU A 184 -26.40 8.18 -5.16
C LEU A 184 -27.91 8.43 -5.26
N GLY A 185 -28.64 8.27 -4.18
CA GLY A 185 -30.11 8.42 -4.12
C GLY A 185 -30.61 9.81 -3.68
N GLU A 186 -29.73 10.82 -3.56
CA GLU A 186 -30.15 12.19 -3.30
C GLU A 186 -30.85 12.78 -4.54
N GLU A 187 -31.91 13.59 -4.36
CA GLU A 187 -32.72 14.18 -5.45
C GLU A 187 -31.92 15.01 -6.48
N ARG A 188 -30.70 15.41 -6.14
CA ARG A 188 -29.84 16.25 -6.97
C ARG A 188 -28.63 15.51 -7.54
N VAL A 189 -28.70 14.19 -7.61
CA VAL A 189 -27.63 13.33 -8.13
C VAL A 189 -28.06 12.73 -9.47
N VAL A 190 -27.25 12.93 -10.48
CA VAL A 190 -27.38 12.30 -11.80
C VAL A 190 -26.33 11.21 -11.93
N VAL A 191 -26.73 9.96 -12.05
CA VAL A 191 -25.83 8.81 -12.21
C VAL A 191 -25.68 8.47 -13.69
N TYR A 192 -24.45 8.29 -14.16
CA TYR A 192 -24.13 7.92 -15.54
C TYR A 192 -23.89 6.41 -15.64
N ASP A 193 -24.70 5.72 -16.45
CA ASP A 193 -24.47 4.32 -16.79
C ASP A 193 -23.49 4.23 -17.97
N LEU A 194 -22.21 3.98 -17.70
CA LEU A 194 -21.23 3.72 -18.77
C LEU A 194 -21.11 2.22 -19.03
N PRO A 195 -21.34 1.76 -20.28
CA PRO A 195 -21.07 0.38 -20.66
C PRO A 195 -19.56 0.12 -20.71
N GLY A 196 -19.09 -1.00 -20.13
CA GLY A 196 -17.69 -1.44 -20.23
C GLY A 196 -16.87 -1.37 -18.94
N THR A 197 -17.53 -1.19 -17.78
CA THR A 197 -16.81 -1.35 -16.49
C THR A 197 -16.52 -2.83 -16.25
N THR A 198 -15.23 -3.16 -16.25
CA THR A 198 -14.65 -4.49 -16.09
C THR A 198 -15.15 -5.23 -14.84
N ARG A 199 -15.11 -6.55 -14.88
CA ARG A 199 -15.67 -7.54 -13.93
C ARG A 199 -15.33 -7.35 -12.46
N ASP A 200 -14.34 -6.50 -12.09
CA ASP A 200 -13.73 -6.52 -10.75
C ASP A 200 -13.85 -5.26 -9.91
N SER A 201 -13.92 -4.06 -10.48
CA SER A 201 -14.18 -2.81 -9.75
C SER A 201 -15.25 -2.00 -10.43
N VAL A 202 -16.26 -1.57 -9.65
CA VAL A 202 -17.37 -0.78 -10.21
C VAL A 202 -17.08 0.69 -9.95
N TYR A 203 -16.83 1.43 -11.03
CA TYR A 203 -16.72 2.89 -11.00
C TYR A 203 -18.09 3.49 -11.29
N ILE A 204 -18.68 4.19 -10.34
CA ILE A 204 -19.97 4.83 -10.49
C ILE A 204 -19.74 6.32 -10.66
N GLN A 205 -19.90 6.80 -11.89
CA GLN A 205 -19.82 8.24 -12.18
C GLN A 205 -21.16 8.90 -11.88
N TYR A 206 -21.11 10.01 -11.19
CA TYR A 206 -22.30 10.81 -10.90
C TYR A 206 -21.95 12.29 -10.76
N GLU A 207 -22.95 13.12 -10.89
CA GLU A 207 -22.85 14.55 -10.75
C GLU A 207 -23.75 15.02 -9.61
N ARG A 208 -23.24 15.91 -8.78
CA ARG A 208 -23.98 16.53 -7.68
C ARG A 208 -23.69 18.01 -7.62
N PHE A 209 -24.74 18.86 -7.75
CA PHE A 209 -24.61 20.30 -7.85
C PHE A 209 -23.63 20.75 -8.96
N ASP A 210 -23.77 20.19 -10.15
CA ASP A 210 -22.91 20.45 -11.31
C ASP A 210 -21.42 20.12 -11.09
N LYS A 211 -21.10 19.30 -10.08
CA LYS A 211 -19.74 18.81 -9.82
C LYS A 211 -19.67 17.32 -10.07
N PRO A 212 -18.69 16.87 -10.88
CA PRO A 212 -18.54 15.46 -11.17
C PRO A 212 -17.78 14.73 -10.04
N TYR A 213 -18.23 13.51 -9.76
CA TYR A 213 -17.62 12.59 -8.80
C TYR A 213 -17.60 11.18 -9.37
N THR A 214 -16.69 10.36 -8.91
CA THR A 214 -16.63 8.93 -9.21
C THR A 214 -16.49 8.13 -7.91
N ILE A 215 -17.50 7.32 -7.56
CA ILE A 215 -17.36 6.37 -6.44
C ILE A 215 -16.71 5.09 -6.98
N ILE A 216 -15.67 4.64 -6.27
CA ILE A 216 -15.04 3.34 -6.47
C ILE A 216 -15.70 2.38 -5.48
N ASP A 217 -16.57 1.48 -6.00
CA ASP A 217 -17.33 0.57 -5.16
C ASP A 217 -16.56 -0.71 -4.87
N THR A 218 -16.20 -0.91 -3.60
CA THR A 218 -15.52 -2.11 -3.11
C THR A 218 -16.51 -3.25 -2.79
N ALA A 219 -17.82 -2.96 -2.70
CA ALA A 219 -18.83 -3.87 -2.15
C ALA A 219 -19.86 -4.40 -3.17
N GLY A 220 -19.78 -3.98 -4.45
CA GLY A 220 -20.66 -4.51 -5.50
C GLY A 220 -22.15 -4.10 -5.37
N VAL A 221 -22.43 -2.83 -5.12
CA VAL A 221 -23.79 -2.28 -4.97
C VAL A 221 -24.72 -2.63 -6.15
N ARG A 222 -24.21 -2.79 -7.37
CA ARG A 222 -25.00 -3.14 -8.57
C ARG A 222 -25.55 -4.58 -8.59
N ARG A 223 -25.06 -5.50 -7.77
CA ARG A 223 -25.56 -6.91 -7.78
C ARG A 223 -26.93 -7.11 -7.16
N ARG A 224 -27.55 -6.10 -6.55
CA ARG A 224 -28.84 -6.20 -5.86
C ARG A 224 -30.07 -6.27 -6.77
N LYS A 225 -29.95 -6.26 -8.10
CA LYS A 225 -31.11 -6.48 -9.00
C LYS A 225 -31.46 -7.94 -9.26
N SER A 226 -30.65 -8.91 -8.82
CA SER A 226 -31.01 -10.33 -8.89
C SER A 226 -30.42 -11.10 -7.71
N VAL A 227 -31.30 -11.59 -6.87
CA VAL A 227 -31.24 -12.79 -6.01
C VAL A 227 -30.30 -12.81 -4.81
N SER A 228 -30.93 -13.05 -3.63
CA SER A 228 -30.48 -13.67 -2.37
C SER A 228 -29.26 -13.08 -1.66
N GLU A 229 -29.45 -12.93 -0.36
CA GLU A 229 -28.50 -12.67 0.70
C GLU A 229 -27.16 -13.41 0.53
N THR A 230 -26.33 -12.96 -0.39
CA THR A 230 -24.94 -13.42 -0.45
C THR A 230 -24.16 -12.54 0.50
N VAL A 231 -23.68 -13.13 1.59
CA VAL A 231 -22.73 -12.54 2.53
C VAL A 231 -21.71 -11.69 1.76
N GLU A 232 -21.64 -10.40 2.09
CA GLU A 232 -20.72 -9.44 1.51
C GLU A 232 -19.29 -9.94 1.76
N LYS A 233 -18.70 -10.62 0.75
CA LYS A 233 -17.34 -11.14 0.88
C LYS A 233 -16.39 -9.96 0.83
N PHE A 234 -15.81 -9.65 1.98
CA PHE A 234 -14.79 -8.62 2.09
C PHE A 234 -13.53 -9.07 1.34
N SER A 235 -13.20 -8.42 0.23
CA SER A 235 -11.94 -8.63 -0.48
C SER A 235 -10.96 -7.53 -0.08
N ILE A 236 -9.90 -7.90 0.60
CA ILE A 236 -8.84 -6.99 1.01
C ILE A 236 -8.14 -6.42 -0.24
N VAL A 237 -7.92 -7.25 -1.25
CA VAL A 237 -7.29 -6.84 -2.51
C VAL A 237 -8.09 -5.72 -3.18
N LYS A 238 -9.42 -5.87 -3.30
CA LYS A 238 -10.28 -4.83 -3.87
C LYS A 238 -10.29 -3.55 -3.04
N THR A 239 -10.22 -3.68 -1.72
CA THR A 239 -10.13 -2.52 -0.83
C THR A 239 -8.83 -1.75 -1.04
N LEU A 240 -7.69 -2.46 -1.16
CA LEU A 240 -6.40 -1.84 -1.42
C LEU A 240 -6.35 -1.17 -2.80
N GLN A 241 -6.86 -1.85 -3.84
CA GLN A 241 -6.97 -1.27 -5.19
C GLN A 241 -7.83 -0.01 -5.19
N ALA A 242 -8.98 -0.04 -4.50
CA ALA A 242 -9.85 1.13 -4.40
C ALA A 242 -9.17 2.31 -3.66
N ILE A 243 -8.40 2.02 -2.60
CA ILE A 243 -7.60 3.04 -1.92
C ILE A 243 -6.57 3.63 -2.87
N ASP A 244 -5.86 2.79 -3.65
CA ASP A 244 -4.84 3.26 -4.59
C ASP A 244 -5.40 4.12 -5.73
N ASP A 245 -6.58 3.79 -6.23
CA ASP A 245 -7.19 4.52 -7.34
C ASP A 245 -7.91 5.81 -6.91
N ALA A 246 -8.18 5.96 -5.61
CA ALA A 246 -8.93 7.09 -5.08
C ALA A 246 -8.09 8.36 -4.94
N ASN A 247 -8.76 9.51 -5.06
CA ASN A 247 -8.23 10.78 -4.58
C ASN A 247 -8.52 10.96 -3.09
N VAL A 248 -9.75 10.62 -2.67
CA VAL A 248 -10.22 10.75 -1.30
C VAL A 248 -10.83 9.43 -0.86
N VAL A 249 -10.49 8.99 0.32
CA VAL A 249 -11.04 7.78 0.94
C VAL A 249 -11.98 8.17 2.07
N ILE A 250 -13.20 7.64 2.04
CA ILE A 250 -14.13 7.72 3.18
C ILE A 250 -13.97 6.42 3.97
N LEU A 251 -13.42 6.52 5.17
CA LEU A 251 -13.36 5.39 6.10
C LEU A 251 -14.63 5.36 6.93
N VAL A 252 -15.47 4.35 6.71
CA VAL A 252 -16.72 4.15 7.43
C VAL A 252 -16.49 3.23 8.62
N MET A 253 -16.82 3.69 9.80
CA MET A 253 -16.75 2.95 11.06
C MET A 253 -18.14 2.82 11.68
N ASP A 254 -18.38 1.77 12.44
CA ASP A 254 -19.61 1.58 13.19
C ASP A 254 -19.53 2.22 14.58
N ALA A 255 -20.28 3.26 14.81
CA ALA A 255 -20.26 3.97 16.08
C ALA A 255 -20.82 3.11 17.25
N SER A 256 -21.66 2.11 16.95
CA SER A 256 -22.22 1.22 18.00
C SER A 256 -21.19 0.24 18.56
N GLU A 257 -20.18 -0.12 17.76
CA GLU A 257 -19.09 -0.99 18.20
C GLU A 257 -17.87 -0.21 18.75
N GLY A 258 -17.84 1.11 18.52
CA GLY A 258 -16.71 1.95 18.85
C GLY A 258 -15.49 1.72 17.91
N LEU A 259 -14.30 2.17 18.34
CA LEU A 259 -13.06 1.97 17.56
C LEU A 259 -12.50 0.57 17.78
N VAL A 260 -12.47 -0.21 16.72
CA VAL A 260 -11.90 -1.55 16.69
C VAL A 260 -10.53 -1.52 16.00
N ASP A 261 -9.64 -2.44 16.37
CA ASP A 261 -8.27 -2.47 15.82
C ASP A 261 -8.23 -2.64 14.30
N GLN A 262 -9.21 -3.32 13.71
CA GLN A 262 -9.35 -3.40 12.25
C GLN A 262 -9.58 -2.04 11.58
N ASP A 263 -10.34 -1.14 12.21
CA ASP A 263 -10.57 0.21 11.68
C ASP A 263 -9.27 1.01 11.73
N LEU A 264 -8.45 0.84 12.77
CA LEU A 264 -7.15 1.49 12.89
C LEU A 264 -6.13 0.96 11.87
N HIS A 265 -6.18 -0.33 11.54
CA HIS A 265 -5.33 -0.91 10.48
C HIS A 265 -5.70 -0.37 9.10
N LEU A 266 -7.01 -0.29 8.78
CA LEU A 266 -7.46 0.34 7.54
C LEU A 266 -7.04 1.81 7.47
N LEU A 267 -7.17 2.52 8.58
CA LEU A 267 -6.74 3.91 8.71
C LEU A 267 -5.23 4.05 8.44
N GLY A 268 -4.41 3.20 9.04
CA GLY A 268 -2.96 3.15 8.78
C GLY A 268 -2.66 2.92 7.30
N THR A 269 -3.34 1.97 6.66
CA THR A 269 -3.19 1.68 5.23
C THR A 269 -3.52 2.88 4.34
N ILE A 270 -4.58 3.61 4.64
CA ILE A 270 -4.98 4.81 3.87
C ILE A 270 -3.91 5.90 3.99
N ILE A 271 -3.37 6.10 5.20
CA ILE A 271 -2.29 7.07 5.46
C ILE A 271 -1.00 6.66 4.75
N ASP A 272 -0.64 5.38 4.82
CA ASP A 272 0.55 4.84 4.15
C ASP A 272 0.43 4.91 2.62
N ALA A 273 -0.78 4.72 2.07
CA ALA A 273 -1.07 4.99 0.66
C ALA A 273 -1.01 6.49 0.31
N GLY A 274 -1.00 7.37 1.32
CA GLY A 274 -0.96 8.82 1.13
C GLY A 274 -2.25 9.42 0.63
N ARG A 275 -3.37 8.73 0.73
CA ARG A 275 -4.65 9.23 0.22
C ARG A 275 -5.28 10.23 1.16
N ALA A 276 -6.01 11.18 0.59
CA ALA A 276 -6.83 12.09 1.38
C ALA A 276 -7.94 11.29 2.08
N LEU A 277 -8.29 11.68 3.31
CA LEU A 277 -9.11 10.91 4.23
C LEU A 277 -10.23 11.73 4.82
N VAL A 278 -11.42 11.16 4.82
CA VAL A 278 -12.58 11.60 5.60
C VAL A 278 -13.07 10.43 6.45
N VAL A 279 -13.31 10.63 7.72
CA VAL A 279 -13.80 9.59 8.63
C VAL A 279 -15.29 9.76 8.85
N ALA A 280 -16.06 8.68 8.66
CA ALA A 280 -17.50 8.67 8.86
C ALA A 280 -17.89 7.62 9.91
N LEU A 281 -18.30 8.08 11.11
CA LEU A 281 -18.88 7.23 12.13
C LEU A 281 -20.37 7.07 11.86
N ASN A 282 -20.73 5.91 11.35
CA ASN A 282 -22.10 5.57 10.95
C ASN A 282 -22.88 4.95 12.12
N LYS A 283 -24.21 4.86 11.96
CA LYS A 283 -25.19 4.37 12.95
C LYS A 283 -25.25 5.24 14.22
N TRP A 284 -24.94 6.54 14.09
CA TRP A 284 -24.89 7.48 15.20
C TRP A 284 -26.26 7.76 15.83
N ASP A 285 -27.33 7.60 15.04
CA ASP A 285 -28.72 7.80 15.46
C ASP A 285 -29.21 6.75 16.47
N GLY A 286 -28.66 5.54 16.44
CA GLY A 286 -29.04 4.47 17.36
C GLY A 286 -28.40 4.52 18.74
N LEU A 287 -27.57 5.52 19.04
CA LEU A 287 -26.80 5.59 20.28
C LEU A 287 -27.44 6.50 21.32
N ASP A 288 -27.40 6.09 22.59
CA ASP A 288 -27.68 6.97 23.73
C ASP A 288 -26.57 8.00 23.94
N ASP A 289 -26.86 9.03 24.73
CA ASP A 289 -25.93 10.14 24.95
C ASP A 289 -24.68 9.73 25.72
N GLY A 290 -24.76 8.75 26.61
CA GLY A 290 -23.63 8.22 27.35
C GLY A 290 -22.63 7.52 26.39
N HIS A 291 -23.15 6.68 25.51
CA HIS A 291 -22.34 6.01 24.49
C HIS A 291 -21.74 7.00 23.48
N LYS A 292 -22.50 8.01 23.06
CA LYS A 292 -21.98 9.09 22.20
C LYS A 292 -20.77 9.82 22.80
N GLN A 293 -20.84 10.12 24.10
CA GLN A 293 -19.73 10.77 24.82
C GLN A 293 -18.53 9.84 24.96
N TYR A 294 -18.75 8.55 25.22
CA TYR A 294 -17.69 7.55 25.29
C TYR A 294 -16.95 7.45 23.96
N VAL A 295 -17.67 7.28 22.84
CA VAL A 295 -17.08 7.18 21.49
C VAL A 295 -16.27 8.44 21.16
N LYS A 296 -16.76 9.65 21.45
CA LYS A 296 -16.00 10.90 21.21
C LYS A 296 -14.69 10.91 21.98
N LYS A 297 -14.68 10.53 23.25
CA LYS A 297 -13.46 10.46 24.07
C LYS A 297 -12.46 9.42 23.54
N GLU A 298 -12.95 8.27 23.09
CA GLU A 298 -12.10 7.24 22.45
C GLU A 298 -11.47 7.74 21.16
N LEU A 299 -12.22 8.46 20.31
CA LEU A 299 -11.71 9.09 19.11
C LEU A 299 -10.59 10.10 19.44
N GLU A 300 -10.84 11.00 20.35
CA GLU A 300 -9.85 11.99 20.80
C GLU A 300 -8.57 11.32 21.32
N ARG A 301 -8.71 10.21 22.04
CA ARG A 301 -7.58 9.47 22.61
C ARG A 301 -6.79 8.68 21.56
N ARG A 302 -7.49 7.96 20.66
CA ARG A 302 -6.87 6.99 19.75
C ARG A 302 -6.52 7.56 18.38
N LEU A 303 -7.14 8.66 17.92
CA LEU A 303 -6.93 9.26 16.61
C LEU A 303 -6.11 10.56 16.62
N GLN A 304 -5.35 10.83 17.68
CA GLN A 304 -4.49 12.03 17.76
C GLN A 304 -3.50 12.17 16.60
N PHE A 305 -3.10 11.04 16.01
CA PHE A 305 -2.16 11.02 14.87
C PHE A 305 -2.84 11.36 13.53
N VAL A 306 -4.17 11.46 13.50
CA VAL A 306 -4.99 11.78 12.33
C VAL A 306 -5.70 13.13 12.52
N ASP A 307 -5.05 14.07 13.20
CA ASP A 307 -5.57 15.40 13.51
C ASP A 307 -5.93 16.25 12.27
N PHE A 308 -5.53 15.80 11.10
CA PHE A 308 -5.80 16.44 9.82
C PHE A 308 -7.12 16.03 9.17
N ALA A 309 -7.68 14.87 9.52
CA ALA A 309 -8.88 14.34 8.90
C ALA A 309 -10.14 14.85 9.59
N ASP A 310 -11.14 15.24 8.81
CA ASP A 310 -12.46 15.57 9.33
C ASP A 310 -13.20 14.30 9.74
N ILE A 311 -13.81 14.33 10.93
CA ILE A 311 -14.61 13.24 11.49
C ILE A 311 -16.07 13.65 11.49
N HIS A 312 -16.91 12.85 10.82
CA HIS A 312 -18.36 13.08 10.73
C HIS A 312 -19.14 11.98 11.43
N PHE A 313 -20.13 12.38 12.21
CA PHE A 313 -21.10 11.49 12.82
C PHE A 313 -22.32 11.44 11.92
N ILE A 314 -22.64 10.27 11.34
CA ILE A 314 -23.65 10.12 10.31
C ILE A 314 -24.65 9.01 10.62
N SER A 315 -25.80 9.08 9.98
CA SER A 315 -26.71 7.95 9.77
C SER A 315 -26.91 7.74 8.27
N ALA A 316 -26.24 6.75 7.71
CA ALA A 316 -26.41 6.41 6.31
C ALA A 316 -27.85 5.96 6.01
N LEU A 317 -28.52 5.33 6.98
CA LEU A 317 -29.90 4.88 6.86
C LEU A 317 -30.87 6.05 6.72
N HIS A 318 -30.76 7.05 7.59
CA HIS A 318 -31.65 8.21 7.63
C HIS A 318 -31.13 9.41 6.84
N GLY A 319 -29.88 9.38 6.36
CA GLY A 319 -29.27 10.47 5.60
C GLY A 319 -28.71 11.60 6.45
N THR A 320 -28.83 11.53 7.78
CA THR A 320 -28.34 12.57 8.68
C THR A 320 -26.83 12.71 8.58
N GLY A 321 -26.32 13.92 8.37
CA GLY A 321 -24.88 14.22 8.29
C GLY A 321 -24.19 13.85 6.98
N VAL A 322 -24.82 13.09 6.07
CA VAL A 322 -24.22 12.62 4.82
C VAL A 322 -23.84 13.77 3.90
N GLY A 323 -24.69 14.80 3.80
CA GLY A 323 -24.39 16.00 2.98
C GLY A 323 -23.13 16.75 3.39
N HIS A 324 -22.72 16.68 4.66
CA HIS A 324 -21.50 17.34 5.16
C HIS A 324 -20.22 16.66 4.67
N LEU A 325 -20.27 15.35 4.33
CA LEU A 325 -19.12 14.61 3.80
C LEU A 325 -18.56 15.27 2.53
N TYR A 326 -19.43 15.76 1.65
CA TYR A 326 -19.00 16.36 0.37
C TYR A 326 -18.10 17.58 0.56
N LYS A 327 -18.41 18.43 1.53
CA LYS A 327 -17.56 19.60 1.85
C LYS A 327 -16.17 19.16 2.29
N SER A 328 -16.07 18.15 3.13
CA SER A 328 -14.79 17.61 3.59
C SER A 328 -14.06 16.85 2.49
N ILE A 329 -14.77 16.14 1.59
CA ILE A 329 -14.20 15.49 0.40
C ILE A 329 -13.54 16.55 -0.50
N GLU A 330 -14.25 17.64 -0.81
CA GLU A 330 -13.72 18.72 -1.65
C GLU A 330 -12.50 19.39 -1.00
N LEU A 331 -12.57 19.71 0.29
CA LEU A 331 -11.46 20.31 1.03
C LEU A 331 -10.23 19.39 1.04
N ALA A 332 -10.44 18.11 1.30
CA ALA A 332 -9.37 17.10 1.32
C ALA A 332 -8.73 16.92 -0.08
N TYR A 333 -9.56 16.89 -1.12
CA TYR A 333 -9.09 16.81 -2.50
C TYR A 333 -8.25 18.03 -2.90
N HIS A 334 -8.74 19.24 -2.66
CA HIS A 334 -8.00 20.47 -2.94
C HIS A 334 -6.70 20.54 -2.13
N SER A 335 -6.75 20.23 -0.83
CA SER A 335 -5.54 20.15 0.00
C SER A 335 -4.51 19.15 -0.54
N ALA A 336 -4.96 18.05 -1.16
CA ALA A 336 -4.07 17.03 -1.73
C ALA A 336 -3.52 17.37 -3.11
N THR A 337 -4.22 18.21 -3.89
CA THR A 337 -3.93 18.40 -5.32
C THR A 337 -3.52 19.81 -5.71
N ASP A 338 -3.78 20.82 -4.88
CA ASP A 338 -3.48 22.21 -5.20
C ASP A 338 -1.97 22.44 -5.30
N LYS A 339 -1.60 23.36 -6.18
CA LYS A 339 -0.19 23.71 -6.42
C LYS A 339 0.39 24.48 -5.24
N LEU A 340 1.48 23.97 -4.71
CA LEU A 340 2.22 24.58 -3.62
C LEU A 340 3.34 25.50 -4.14
N SER A 341 3.43 26.71 -3.60
CA SER A 341 4.46 27.69 -3.98
C SER A 341 5.83 27.32 -3.40
N THR A 342 6.85 27.20 -4.25
CA THR A 342 8.23 26.88 -3.83
C THR A 342 8.81 27.93 -2.87
N SER A 343 8.51 29.22 -3.10
CA SER A 343 8.97 30.30 -2.22
C SER A 343 8.37 30.19 -0.83
N PHE A 344 7.07 29.91 -0.74
CA PHE A 344 6.37 29.72 0.53
C PHE A 344 6.87 28.47 1.26
N LEU A 345 7.04 27.34 0.56
CA LEU A 345 7.59 26.11 1.15
C LEU A 345 8.99 26.33 1.71
N THR A 346 9.84 27.09 0.99
CA THR A 346 11.19 27.41 1.47
C THR A 346 11.15 28.30 2.70
N GLN A 347 10.24 29.28 2.74
CA GLN A 347 10.06 30.14 3.92
C GLN A 347 9.64 29.32 5.13
N VAL A 348 8.61 28.47 4.98
CA VAL A 348 8.15 27.57 6.07
C VAL A 348 9.27 26.66 6.57
N LEU A 349 10.10 26.12 5.65
CA LEU A 349 11.26 25.33 6.04
C LEU A 349 12.26 26.14 6.87
N GLN A 350 12.56 27.36 6.48
CA GLN A 350 13.50 28.22 7.20
C GLN A 350 12.98 28.56 8.60
N ASP A 351 11.70 28.89 8.71
CA ASP A 351 11.04 29.19 9.98
C ASP A 351 11.07 27.95 10.91
N ALA A 352 10.74 26.78 10.38
CA ALA A 352 10.81 25.51 11.11
C ALA A 352 12.22 25.20 11.62
N VAL A 353 13.25 25.39 10.78
CA VAL A 353 14.65 25.17 11.15
C VAL A 353 15.14 26.19 12.18
N ASN A 354 14.67 27.45 12.12
CA ASN A 354 14.99 28.46 13.10
C ASN A 354 14.37 28.19 14.48
N GLU A 355 13.14 27.70 14.47
CA GLU A 355 12.41 27.33 15.70
C GLU A 355 13.02 26.08 16.35
N HIS A 356 13.24 25.02 15.57
CA HIS A 356 13.84 23.77 16.02
C HIS A 356 14.91 23.29 15.04
N GLN A 357 16.17 23.46 15.40
CA GLN A 357 17.29 23.04 14.55
C GLN A 357 17.38 21.51 14.45
N PRO A 358 17.74 20.97 13.25
CA PRO A 358 18.00 19.55 13.11
C PRO A 358 19.09 19.07 14.08
N PRO A 359 18.98 17.86 14.62
CA PRO A 359 19.97 17.34 15.58
C PRO A 359 21.35 17.21 14.94
N LEU A 360 22.39 17.32 15.78
CA LEU A 360 23.76 17.09 15.36
C LEU A 360 23.99 15.60 15.16
N ILE A 361 24.64 15.24 14.05
CA ILE A 361 25.05 13.87 13.78
C ILE A 361 26.57 13.83 13.63
N ASN A 362 27.23 13.05 14.49
CA ASN A 362 28.68 12.97 14.55
C ASN A 362 29.35 14.36 14.63
N GLY A 363 28.80 15.27 15.44
CA GLY A 363 29.30 16.63 15.62
C GLY A 363 29.08 17.58 14.44
N ARG A 364 28.37 17.13 13.38
CA ARG A 364 28.07 17.95 12.18
C ARG A 364 26.62 18.31 12.14
N ARG A 365 26.31 19.57 11.73
CA ARG A 365 24.96 20.04 11.53
C ARG A 365 24.41 19.57 10.18
N ILE A 366 23.17 19.05 10.18
CA ILE A 366 22.38 18.87 8.96
C ILE A 366 21.95 20.25 8.49
N LYS A 367 22.21 20.57 7.22
CA LYS A 367 21.81 21.85 6.63
C LYS A 367 20.69 21.62 5.62
N LEU A 368 19.49 22.02 5.97
CA LEU A 368 18.34 22.06 5.05
C LEU A 368 18.32 23.44 4.39
N ARG A 369 18.26 23.51 3.06
CA ARG A 369 18.49 24.74 2.30
C ARG A 369 17.22 25.34 1.72
N TYR A 370 16.47 24.53 0.96
CA TYR A 370 15.24 24.92 0.31
C TYR A 370 14.30 23.75 0.15
N ALA A 371 13.01 24.04 -0.04
CA ALA A 371 11.96 23.06 -0.26
C ALA A 371 11.14 23.41 -1.50
N HIS A 372 10.69 22.38 -2.22
CA HIS A 372 9.77 22.53 -3.33
C HIS A 372 8.76 21.39 -3.38
N ALA A 373 7.65 21.56 -4.12
CA ALA A 373 6.69 20.52 -4.36
C ALA A 373 7.29 19.42 -5.26
N GLY A 374 7.17 18.15 -4.83
CA GLY A 374 7.64 16.98 -5.56
C GLY A 374 6.52 16.14 -6.15
N GLY A 375 5.29 16.32 -5.67
CA GLY A 375 4.12 15.56 -6.11
C GLY A 375 2.85 16.04 -5.44
N SER A 376 1.73 15.45 -5.87
CA SER A 376 0.39 15.71 -5.33
C SER A 376 -0.33 14.39 -5.07
N ASN A 377 -1.27 14.39 -4.16
CA ASN A 377 -2.09 13.24 -3.72
C ASN A 377 -1.28 12.00 -3.30
N PRO A 378 -0.47 12.12 -2.23
CA PRO A 378 -0.42 13.22 -1.25
C PRO A 378 0.51 14.37 -1.70
N PRO A 379 0.45 15.55 -1.05
CA PRO A 379 1.47 16.58 -1.20
C PRO A 379 2.83 16.04 -0.76
N ILE A 380 3.79 16.02 -1.70
CA ILE A 380 5.17 15.61 -1.44
C ILE A 380 6.04 16.86 -1.44
N ILE A 381 6.75 17.09 -0.35
CA ILE A 381 7.67 18.22 -0.19
C ILE A 381 9.09 17.72 -0.23
N ILE A 382 9.83 18.07 -1.28
CA ILE A 382 11.23 17.68 -1.44
C ILE A 382 12.10 18.76 -0.82
N ILE A 383 12.92 18.34 0.16
CA ILE A 383 13.84 19.22 0.87
C ILE A 383 15.29 18.90 0.44
N HIS A 384 15.96 19.91 -0.06
CA HIS A 384 17.36 19.83 -0.45
C HIS A 384 18.27 20.31 0.65
N GLY A 385 19.38 19.59 0.85
CA GLY A 385 20.32 19.94 1.88
C GLY A 385 21.59 19.07 1.88
N ASN A 386 22.43 19.24 2.92
CA ASN A 386 23.62 18.43 3.13
C ASN A 386 23.36 17.44 4.24
N GLN A 387 23.80 16.18 4.07
CA GLN A 387 23.62 15.08 5.02
C GLN A 387 22.16 14.74 5.32
N THR A 388 21.26 15.01 4.38
CA THR A 388 19.81 14.83 4.53
C THR A 388 19.42 13.36 4.75
N ALA A 389 20.19 12.39 4.24
CA ALA A 389 19.97 10.96 4.48
C ALA A 389 20.06 10.56 5.97
N LYS A 390 20.56 11.44 6.82
CA LYS A 390 20.71 11.22 8.26
C LYS A 390 19.68 11.95 9.11
N VAL A 391 18.69 12.58 8.50
CA VAL A 391 17.59 13.23 9.23
C VAL A 391 16.80 12.17 9.98
N PRO A 392 16.63 12.28 11.30
CA PRO A 392 15.88 11.30 12.06
C PRO A 392 14.38 11.36 11.78
N ALA A 393 13.70 10.23 11.90
CA ALA A 393 12.27 10.13 11.63
C ALA A 393 11.40 11.08 12.49
N HIS A 394 11.78 11.34 13.74
CA HIS A 394 11.04 12.29 14.57
C HIS A 394 11.13 13.73 14.05
N TYR A 395 12.26 14.12 13.45
CA TYR A 395 12.42 15.45 12.85
C TYR A 395 11.65 15.54 11.53
N THR A 396 11.60 14.45 10.75
CA THR A 396 10.74 14.37 9.55
C THR A 396 9.28 14.59 9.92
N ARG A 397 8.76 13.92 10.96
CA ARG A 397 7.38 14.11 11.43
C ARG A 397 7.11 15.53 11.93
N TYR A 398 8.10 16.16 12.58
CA TYR A 398 7.99 17.56 12.96
C TYR A 398 7.80 18.46 11.73
N LEU A 399 8.63 18.28 10.69
CA LEU A 399 8.51 19.04 9.44
C LEU A 399 7.18 18.79 8.74
N GLU A 400 6.73 17.54 8.63
CA GLU A 400 5.43 17.18 8.06
C GLU A 400 4.28 17.89 8.76
N LYS A 401 4.29 17.89 10.10
CA LYS A 401 3.29 18.61 10.89
C LYS A 401 3.37 20.12 10.69
N THR A 402 4.58 20.70 10.66
CA THR A 402 4.79 22.14 10.44
C THR A 402 4.30 22.58 9.06
N PHE A 403 4.66 21.85 8.00
CA PHE A 403 4.17 22.12 6.65
C PHE A 403 2.64 22.02 6.56
N ARG A 404 2.05 20.95 7.10
CA ARG A 404 0.61 20.77 7.10
C ARG A 404 -0.12 21.93 7.79
N SER A 405 0.39 22.36 8.93
CA SER A 405 -0.16 23.49 9.69
C SER A 405 -0.03 24.83 8.94
N ALA A 406 1.18 25.12 8.43
CA ALA A 406 1.45 26.38 7.71
C ALA A 406 0.66 26.48 6.39
N LEU A 407 0.47 25.36 5.69
CA LEU A 407 -0.29 25.27 4.45
C LEU A 407 -1.81 25.12 4.70
N GLN A 408 -2.25 24.99 5.95
CA GLN A 408 -3.65 24.77 6.35
C GLN A 408 -4.31 23.57 5.65
N LEU A 409 -3.52 22.52 5.38
CA LEU A 409 -4.02 21.34 4.68
C LEU A 409 -4.94 20.52 5.59
N ARG A 410 -6.11 20.17 5.05
CA ARG A 410 -7.12 19.35 5.72
C ARG A 410 -7.38 18.07 4.95
N GLY A 411 -7.63 16.99 5.65
CA GLY A 411 -8.01 15.72 5.05
C GLY A 411 -6.88 15.02 4.29
N THR A 412 -5.64 15.50 4.31
CA THR A 412 -4.54 14.88 3.57
C THR A 412 -3.27 14.78 4.41
N PRO A 413 -2.56 13.63 4.38
CA PRO A 413 -1.22 13.55 4.91
C PRO A 413 -0.24 14.35 4.04
N VAL A 414 0.88 14.76 4.62
CA VAL A 414 1.99 15.41 3.91
C VAL A 414 3.20 14.48 4.00
N ARG A 415 3.91 14.28 2.91
CA ARG A 415 5.17 13.53 2.89
C ARG A 415 6.35 14.47 2.68
N VAL A 416 7.40 14.25 3.45
CA VAL A 416 8.67 14.97 3.31
C VAL A 416 9.74 14.02 2.79
N GLU A 417 10.33 14.34 1.67
CA GLU A 417 11.44 13.63 1.07
C GLU A 417 12.70 14.48 1.11
N PHE A 418 13.83 13.83 1.29
CA PHE A 418 15.13 14.51 1.38
C PHE A 418 16.01 14.16 0.18
N LYS A 419 16.57 15.18 -0.47
CA LYS A 419 17.60 15.02 -1.50
C LYS A 419 18.92 15.61 -1.03
N SER A 420 19.97 14.80 -1.02
CA SER A 420 21.34 15.27 -0.83
C SER A 420 21.83 15.87 -2.13
N GLY A 421 22.37 17.07 -2.11
CA GLY A 421 23.10 17.59 -3.26
C GLY A 421 24.31 16.68 -3.54
N ASP A 422 24.51 16.25 -4.77
CA ASP A 422 25.74 15.57 -5.18
C ASP A 422 26.91 16.47 -4.85
N ASN A 423 27.87 15.94 -4.10
CA ASN A 423 29.12 16.65 -3.84
C ASN A 423 30.03 16.50 -5.07
N PRO A 424 30.14 17.49 -5.96
CA PRO A 424 30.95 17.37 -7.17
C PRO A 424 32.45 17.15 -6.88
N PHE A 425 32.86 17.20 -5.60
CA PHE A 425 34.21 16.96 -5.15
C PHE A 425 34.43 15.59 -4.49
N SER A 426 33.41 14.72 -4.42
CA SER A 426 33.57 13.39 -3.77
C SER A 426 34.45 12.44 -4.56
N GLU A 427 34.60 12.63 -5.87
CA GLU A 427 35.50 11.80 -6.73
C GLU A 427 36.94 12.23 -6.76
N ARG A 428 37.28 13.49 -6.39
CA ARG A 428 38.67 13.97 -6.39
C ARG A 428 39.55 13.47 -5.25
N LYS A 429 39.02 12.82 -4.23
CA LYS A 429 39.80 12.29 -3.09
C LYS A 429 40.33 10.87 -3.29
N LYS A 430 39.98 10.17 -4.36
CA LYS A 430 40.44 8.78 -4.60
C LYS A 430 41.64 8.66 -5.55
N THR A 431 42.06 9.74 -6.22
CA THR A 431 43.11 9.69 -7.26
C THR A 431 44.51 10.12 -6.76
N ASN A 432 44.67 10.54 -5.49
CA ASN A 432 45.95 11.05 -5.01
C ASN A 432 46.67 10.15 -3.97
N LEU A 433 46.37 8.86 -3.93
CA LEU A 433 47.06 7.92 -3.05
C LEU A 433 47.43 6.62 -3.77
N SER A 434 48.27 6.72 -4.82
CA SER A 434 49.14 5.62 -5.25
C SER A 434 50.06 6.06 -6.38
N ALA A 435 51.19 6.68 -6.05
CA ALA A 435 52.40 6.61 -6.86
C ALA A 435 53.59 6.39 -5.92
N PRO A 436 54.21 5.22 -5.93
CA PRO A 436 55.47 5.06 -5.18
C PRO A 436 56.59 5.78 -5.91
N SER A 437 57.23 6.68 -5.22
CA SER A 437 58.47 7.35 -5.68
C SER A 437 59.54 6.32 -5.97
N ALA A 438 59.92 6.18 -7.23
CA ALA A 438 61.08 5.42 -7.66
C ALA A 438 62.35 6.14 -7.17
N ARG A 439 63.02 5.59 -6.16
CA ARG A 439 64.36 5.97 -5.76
C ARG A 439 65.33 5.59 -6.88
N VAL A 440 65.87 6.59 -7.59
CA VAL A 440 67.01 6.45 -8.50
C VAL A 440 68.25 6.17 -7.64
N ARG A 441 68.80 4.95 -7.72
CA ARG A 441 70.12 4.61 -7.21
C ARG A 441 71.19 5.22 -8.12
N ARG A 442 71.92 6.19 -7.60
CA ARG A 442 73.18 6.66 -8.21
C ARG A 442 74.30 5.60 -7.91
N SER A 443 74.85 5.04 -8.93
CA SER A 443 76.10 4.25 -8.88
C SER A 443 77.32 5.13 -8.69
N PRO A 444 78.33 4.68 -7.98
CA PRO A 444 79.54 5.47 -7.75
C PRO A 444 80.51 5.38 -8.97
N ARG A 445 80.99 6.53 -9.43
CA ARG A 445 82.10 6.61 -10.40
C ARG A 445 83.39 6.13 -9.69
N LYS A 446 84.10 5.15 -10.29
CA LYS A 446 85.49 4.83 -10.05
C LYS A 446 86.34 5.86 -10.73
N GLY A 447 87.31 6.43 -9.96
CA GLY A 447 88.35 7.25 -10.51
C GLY A 447 89.62 6.40 -10.85
N SER A 448 90.28 6.86 -11.85
CA SER A 448 91.77 6.87 -12.02
C SER A 448 92.07 8.03 -12.88
#